data_3c8c30024e26aedc908efab9f02bbc62
#
_entry.id   3c8c30024e26aedc908efab9f02bbc62
#
_cell.length_a   1.000
_cell.length_b   1.000
_cell.length_c   1.000
_cell.angle_alpha   90.00
_cell.angle_beta   90.00
_cell.angle_gamma   90.00
#
_symmetry.space_group_name_H-M   'P 1'
#
loop_
_entity.id
_entity.type
_entity.pdbx_description
1 polymer ?
#
loop_
_entity_poly.entity_id
_entity_poly.type
_entity_poly.pdbx_seq_one_letter_code
_entity_poly.pdbx_strand_id
1 'polypeptide(L)'
;DSSTSRGLGDVYKRQSHINPSREEDSSHLNDLAAVGLTFVFIVGLRRAIRTLNLFPEITEPSLKQYLDLVALGTVCDVVQLKGLNRAFVKEGIDIIAKRQRPGIEGLRSISNTSDIGVTELGFRIGPRINAAGRTGASDLGYRLLTSQSEDEVMAISERLNNLNQQRQNIEQTVLFEATNIVEDEIIEKKLNIMPNSIVVSGEKWHLGVLGI
;
A
#
# COMPACT_ATOMS: atom_id res chain seq x y z
N ASP A 1 -5.22 -1.09 21.50
CA ASP A 1 -5.39 0.37 21.38
C ASP A 1 -4.11 1.04 20.87
N SER A 2 -3.76 0.75 19.63
CA SER A 2 -2.53 1.27 19.01
C SER A 2 -2.67 2.72 18.51
N SER A 3 -3.86 3.30 18.54
CA SER A 3 -4.11 4.65 18.05
C SER A 3 -3.80 5.75 19.07
N THR A 4 -3.91 5.46 20.37
CA THR A 4 -3.71 6.44 21.44
C THR A 4 -2.25 6.65 21.84
N SER A 5 -1.36 5.68 21.61
CA SER A 5 0.08 5.83 21.90
C SER A 5 0.85 6.63 20.85
N ARG A 6 0.27 6.88 19.67
CA ARG A 6 0.89 7.70 18.62
C ARG A 6 0.83 9.21 18.89
N GLY A 7 -0.03 9.66 19.82
CA GLY A 7 -0.33 11.07 19.97
C GLY A 7 0.81 11.93 20.52
N LEU A 8 1.35 11.60 21.67
CA LEU A 8 2.31 12.50 22.37
C LEU A 8 3.79 12.19 22.10
N GLY A 9 4.15 10.91 21.97
CA GLY A 9 5.55 10.53 21.69
C GLY A 9 5.98 10.89 20.27
N ASP A 10 5.06 10.86 19.30
CA ASP A 10 5.33 11.19 17.91
C ASP A 10 5.39 12.71 17.67
N VAL A 11 4.59 13.50 18.36
CA VAL A 11 4.62 14.97 18.28
C VAL A 11 5.96 15.53 18.75
N TYR A 12 6.55 14.95 19.78
CA TYR A 12 7.86 15.37 20.30
C TYR A 12 9.03 15.03 19.35
N LYS A 13 8.90 13.97 18.55
CA LYS A 13 9.93 13.53 17.60
C LYS A 13 9.81 14.17 16.22
N ARG A 14 8.66 14.75 15.88
CA ARG A 14 8.37 15.34 14.57
C ARG A 14 8.47 16.86 14.65
N GLN A 15 9.53 17.42 14.10
CA GLN A 15 9.75 18.85 14.05
C GLN A 15 8.91 19.58 12.99
N SER A 16 8.42 18.85 11.99
CA SER A 16 7.58 19.39 10.91
C SER A 16 6.53 18.37 10.50
N HIS A 17 5.32 18.86 10.26
CA HIS A 17 4.19 18.05 9.83
C HIS A 17 3.62 18.63 8.52
N ILE A 18 3.66 17.84 7.45
CA ILE A 18 3.10 18.20 6.14
C ILE A 18 1.79 17.43 5.99
N ASN A 19 0.68 18.16 5.95
CA ASN A 19 -0.65 17.60 5.77
C ASN A 19 -1.49 18.50 4.88
N PRO A 20 -1.75 18.11 3.62
CA PRO A 20 -2.53 18.92 2.68
C PRO A 20 -4.04 18.92 2.98
N SER A 21 -4.50 18.17 3.98
CA SER A 21 -5.90 18.17 4.43
C SER A 21 -6.17 19.19 5.55
N ARG A 22 -5.22 20.06 5.90
CA ARG A 22 -5.44 21.15 6.87
C ARG A 22 -6.30 22.24 6.23
N GLU A 23 -7.11 22.90 7.05
CA GLU A 23 -8.00 23.98 6.58
C GLU A 23 -7.25 25.16 5.93
N GLU A 24 -6.03 25.44 6.41
CA GLU A 24 -5.21 26.54 5.91
C GLU A 24 -4.41 26.17 4.64
N ASP A 25 -4.44 24.88 4.21
CA ASP A 25 -3.66 24.44 3.04
C ASP A 25 -4.35 24.86 1.73
N SER A 26 -3.62 25.57 0.90
CA SER A 26 -4.08 26.04 -0.42
C SER A 26 -3.47 25.28 -1.60
N SER A 27 -2.77 24.19 -1.32
CA SER A 27 -2.07 23.41 -2.37
C SER A 27 -3.00 22.57 -3.26
N HIS A 28 -4.21 22.27 -2.78
CA HIS A 28 -5.15 21.35 -3.41
C HIS A 28 -4.57 19.94 -3.64
N LEU A 29 -3.68 19.50 -2.75
CA LEU A 29 -3.02 18.18 -2.81
C LEU A 29 -3.63 17.14 -1.84
N ASN A 30 -4.77 17.43 -1.26
CA ASN A 30 -5.47 16.57 -0.29
C ASN A 30 -5.91 15.20 -0.85
N ASP A 31 -6.01 15.09 -2.18
CA ASP A 31 -6.32 13.81 -2.85
C ASP A 31 -5.09 12.90 -3.03
N LEU A 32 -3.88 13.36 -2.72
CA LEU A 32 -2.67 12.56 -2.91
C LEU A 32 -2.53 11.46 -1.85
N ALA A 33 -2.16 10.27 -2.28
CA ALA A 33 -1.63 9.25 -1.38
C ALA A 33 -0.35 9.77 -0.68
N ALA A 34 -0.05 9.26 0.52
CA ALA A 34 1.13 9.67 1.27
C ALA A 34 2.45 9.56 0.48
N VAL A 35 2.58 8.54 -0.37
CA VAL A 35 3.73 8.35 -1.26
C VAL A 35 3.83 9.46 -2.31
N GLY A 36 2.69 9.88 -2.88
CA GLY A 36 2.62 11.00 -3.83
C GLY A 36 3.01 12.32 -3.18
N LEU A 37 2.51 12.56 -1.96
CA LEU A 37 2.90 13.74 -1.17
C LEU A 37 4.39 13.74 -0.84
N THR A 38 4.94 12.58 -0.44
CA THR A 38 6.38 12.41 -0.19
C THR A 38 7.19 12.74 -1.45
N PHE A 39 6.74 12.28 -2.60
CA PHE A 39 7.41 12.57 -3.87
C PHE A 39 7.41 14.08 -4.19
N VAL A 40 6.28 14.76 -4.04
CA VAL A 40 6.19 16.23 -4.21
C VAL A 40 7.12 16.96 -3.24
N PHE A 41 7.18 16.52 -1.98
CA PHE A 41 8.11 17.06 -0.99
C PHE A 41 9.56 16.90 -1.42
N ILE A 42 9.97 15.72 -1.90
CA ILE A 42 11.34 15.47 -2.38
C ILE A 42 11.66 16.35 -3.61
N VAL A 43 10.70 16.57 -4.51
CA VAL A 43 10.88 17.50 -5.64
C VAL A 43 11.12 18.93 -5.14
N GLY A 44 10.33 19.38 -4.15
CA GLY A 44 10.51 20.69 -3.50
C GLY A 44 11.86 20.81 -2.79
N LEU A 45 12.25 19.78 -2.04
CA LEU A 45 13.54 19.72 -1.35
C LEU A 45 14.71 19.81 -2.35
N ARG A 46 14.67 19.04 -3.43
CA ARG A 46 15.69 19.10 -4.50
C ARG A 46 15.79 20.51 -5.12
N ARG A 47 14.64 21.16 -5.35
CA ARG A 47 14.62 22.55 -5.82
C ARG A 47 15.28 23.50 -4.83
N ALA A 48 14.98 23.37 -3.55
CA ALA A 48 15.57 24.20 -2.49
C ALA A 48 17.09 24.01 -2.39
N ILE A 49 17.58 22.77 -2.43
CA ILE A 49 19.01 22.41 -2.45
C ILE A 49 19.72 23.11 -3.61
N ARG A 50 19.13 23.08 -4.82
CA ARG A 50 19.68 23.73 -6.00
C ARG A 50 19.70 25.27 -5.86
N THR A 51 18.60 25.85 -5.40
CA THR A 51 18.49 27.32 -5.24
C THR A 51 19.47 27.85 -4.20
N LEU A 52 19.71 27.11 -3.12
CA LEU A 52 20.65 27.48 -2.07
C LEU A 52 22.10 27.07 -2.36
N ASN A 53 22.33 26.46 -3.54
CA ASN A 53 23.63 25.93 -3.95
C ASN A 53 24.27 25.01 -2.90
N LEU A 54 23.45 24.20 -2.23
CA LEU A 54 23.92 23.19 -1.31
C LEU A 54 24.45 21.98 -2.08
N PHE A 55 25.62 21.48 -1.67
CA PHE A 55 26.26 20.31 -2.28
C PHE A 55 26.54 20.44 -3.80
N PRO A 56 27.23 21.50 -4.26
CA PRO A 56 27.45 21.77 -5.70
C PRO A 56 28.21 20.66 -6.42
N GLU A 57 29.00 19.87 -5.69
CA GLU A 57 29.79 18.75 -6.23
C GLU A 57 28.97 17.47 -6.46
N ILE A 58 27.74 17.42 -5.97
CA ILE A 58 26.90 16.20 -6.09
C ILE A 58 26.00 16.34 -7.30
N THR A 59 26.11 15.39 -8.23
CA THR A 59 25.17 15.29 -9.36
C THR A 59 23.76 14.99 -8.85
N GLU A 60 22.80 15.82 -9.23
CA GLU A 60 21.41 15.64 -8.83
C GLU A 60 20.84 14.29 -9.29
N PRO A 61 20.26 13.48 -8.39
CA PRO A 61 19.62 12.24 -8.78
C PRO A 61 18.36 12.49 -9.60
N SER A 62 18.12 11.65 -10.61
CA SER A 62 16.84 11.65 -11.31
C SER A 62 15.75 11.11 -10.42
N LEU A 63 14.76 11.93 -10.08
CA LEU A 63 13.61 11.50 -9.27
C LEU A 63 12.60 10.68 -10.09
N LYS A 64 12.65 10.77 -11.43
CA LYS A 64 11.69 10.09 -12.30
C LYS A 64 11.68 8.58 -12.09
N GLN A 65 12.80 7.97 -11.76
CA GLN A 65 12.91 6.54 -11.51
C GLN A 65 12.06 6.05 -10.32
N TYR A 66 11.74 6.93 -9.37
CA TYR A 66 10.95 6.59 -8.18
C TYR A 66 9.43 6.68 -8.41
N LEU A 67 8.99 7.07 -9.60
CA LEU A 67 7.57 7.07 -9.94
C LEU A 67 6.98 5.65 -9.97
N ASP A 68 7.80 4.62 -10.12
CA ASP A 68 7.39 3.23 -9.96
C ASP A 68 6.83 2.97 -8.54
N LEU A 69 7.53 3.44 -7.51
CA LEU A 69 7.08 3.34 -6.11
C LEU A 69 5.86 4.22 -5.84
N VAL A 70 5.82 5.41 -6.47
CA VAL A 70 4.67 6.32 -6.34
C VAL A 70 3.42 5.69 -6.96
N ALA A 71 3.54 5.08 -8.14
CA ALA A 71 2.43 4.36 -8.76
C ALA A 71 1.95 3.20 -7.91
N LEU A 72 2.88 2.36 -7.43
CA LEU A 72 2.56 1.23 -6.57
C LEU A 72 1.81 1.68 -5.31
N GLY A 73 2.35 2.64 -4.56
CA GLY A 73 1.73 3.09 -3.32
C GLY A 73 0.40 3.81 -3.56
N THR A 74 0.28 4.63 -4.62
CA THR A 74 -0.97 5.33 -4.97
C THR A 74 -2.10 4.35 -5.27
N VAL A 75 -1.81 3.29 -6.05
CA VAL A 75 -2.81 2.25 -6.37
C VAL A 75 -3.15 1.42 -5.16
N CYS A 76 -2.16 1.04 -4.33
CA CYS A 76 -2.38 0.25 -3.12
C CYS A 76 -3.17 1.00 -2.04
N ASP A 77 -3.11 2.32 -2.02
CA ASP A 77 -3.85 3.19 -1.09
C ASP A 77 -5.29 3.48 -1.57
N VAL A 78 -5.65 2.96 -2.74
CA VAL A 78 -7.01 3.03 -3.33
C VAL A 78 -7.53 4.47 -3.48
N VAL A 79 -6.65 5.44 -3.63
CA VAL A 79 -7.03 6.84 -3.88
C VAL A 79 -7.54 7.03 -5.31
N GLN A 80 -8.35 8.06 -5.52
CA GLN A 80 -8.89 8.35 -6.84
C GLN A 80 -7.80 8.69 -7.86
N LEU A 81 -7.81 7.99 -9.00
CA LEU A 81 -6.84 8.20 -10.09
C LEU A 81 -7.25 9.38 -10.98
N LYS A 82 -7.23 10.59 -10.41
CA LYS A 82 -7.48 11.86 -11.11
C LYS A 82 -6.29 12.82 -10.91
N GLY A 83 -6.19 13.87 -11.72
CA GLY A 83 -5.16 14.90 -11.57
C GLY A 83 -3.75 14.30 -11.49
N LEU A 84 -3.01 14.69 -10.45
CA LEU A 84 -1.63 14.24 -10.23
C LEU A 84 -1.53 12.73 -9.95
N ASN A 85 -2.48 12.13 -9.21
CA ASN A 85 -2.49 10.69 -8.97
C ASN A 85 -2.49 9.91 -10.29
N ARG A 86 -3.33 10.32 -11.25
CA ARG A 86 -3.38 9.70 -12.58
C ARG A 86 -2.08 9.86 -13.34
N ALA A 87 -1.48 11.06 -13.30
CA ALA A 87 -0.21 11.34 -13.97
C ALA A 87 0.92 10.49 -13.37
N PHE A 88 1.03 10.44 -12.05
CA PHE A 88 2.03 9.63 -11.36
C PHE A 88 1.89 8.15 -11.66
N VAL A 89 0.66 7.62 -11.62
CA VAL A 89 0.42 6.20 -11.90
C VAL A 89 0.74 5.87 -13.34
N LYS A 90 0.35 6.70 -14.31
CA LYS A 90 0.66 6.49 -15.73
C LYS A 90 2.17 6.43 -15.96
N GLU A 91 2.89 7.48 -15.56
CA GLU A 91 4.35 7.55 -15.72
C GLU A 91 5.07 6.43 -14.92
N GLY A 92 4.56 6.10 -13.73
CA GLY A 92 5.12 5.04 -12.90
C GLY A 92 4.98 3.66 -13.53
N ILE A 93 3.86 3.34 -14.18
CA ILE A 93 3.68 2.10 -14.93
C ILE A 93 4.68 2.02 -16.10
N ASP A 94 4.91 3.13 -16.82
CA ASP A 94 5.92 3.18 -17.87
C ASP A 94 7.35 2.96 -17.35
N ILE A 95 7.63 3.35 -16.09
CA ILE A 95 8.91 3.05 -15.42
C ILE A 95 8.97 1.58 -15.00
N ILE A 96 7.89 1.03 -14.42
CA ILE A 96 7.80 -0.39 -14.06
C ILE A 96 8.03 -1.28 -15.27
N ALA A 97 7.48 -0.92 -16.43
CA ALA A 97 7.67 -1.65 -17.69
C ALA A 97 9.14 -1.77 -18.12
N LYS A 98 10.02 -0.88 -17.64
CA LYS A 98 11.48 -0.95 -17.90
C LYS A 98 12.19 -2.01 -17.03
N ARG A 99 11.50 -2.61 -16.07
CA ARG A 99 11.98 -3.72 -15.23
C ARG A 99 13.29 -3.43 -14.47
N GLN A 100 13.46 -2.19 -14.02
CA GLN A 100 14.70 -1.75 -13.39
C GLN A 100 14.75 -1.96 -11.87
N ARG A 101 13.60 -2.25 -11.22
CA ARG A 101 13.52 -2.50 -9.77
C ARG A 101 13.37 -3.99 -9.49
N PRO A 102 14.45 -4.64 -8.94
CA PRO A 102 14.44 -6.09 -8.69
C PRO A 102 13.26 -6.54 -7.83
N GLY A 103 12.90 -5.77 -6.77
CA GLY A 103 11.81 -6.15 -5.89
C GLY A 103 10.43 -6.19 -6.56
N ILE A 104 10.13 -5.29 -7.51
CA ILE A 104 8.89 -5.36 -8.29
C ILE A 104 8.93 -6.55 -9.25
N GLU A 105 10.08 -6.81 -9.87
CA GLU A 105 10.27 -7.96 -10.77
C GLU A 105 10.13 -9.30 -10.04
N GLY A 106 10.63 -9.42 -8.82
CA GLY A 106 10.44 -10.61 -7.98
C GLY A 106 8.95 -10.87 -7.72
N LEU A 107 8.18 -9.86 -7.35
CA LEU A 107 6.74 -9.98 -7.18
C LEU A 107 6.00 -10.28 -8.48
N ARG A 108 6.41 -9.67 -9.59
CA ARG A 108 5.85 -9.93 -10.91
C ARG A 108 6.03 -11.40 -11.29
N SER A 109 7.23 -11.93 -11.11
CA SER A 109 7.56 -13.33 -11.39
C SER A 109 6.71 -14.30 -10.57
N ILE A 110 6.68 -14.11 -9.23
CA ILE A 110 5.97 -15.03 -8.34
C ILE A 110 4.45 -14.96 -8.48
N SER A 111 3.92 -13.84 -8.97
CA SER A 111 2.49 -13.66 -9.25
C SER A 111 2.06 -14.08 -10.66
N ASN A 112 3.00 -14.61 -11.47
CA ASN A 112 2.79 -14.99 -12.88
C ASN A 112 2.13 -13.84 -13.67
N THR A 113 2.66 -12.63 -13.52
CA THR A 113 2.14 -11.43 -14.18
C THR A 113 3.07 -11.05 -15.35
N SER A 114 2.57 -11.00 -16.57
CA SER A 114 3.35 -10.61 -17.75
C SER A 114 3.62 -9.10 -17.75
N ASP A 115 2.54 -8.32 -17.70
CA ASP A 115 2.57 -6.87 -17.74
C ASP A 115 1.88 -6.31 -16.50
N ILE A 116 2.43 -5.24 -15.95
CA ILE A 116 1.90 -4.61 -14.75
C ILE A 116 1.16 -3.32 -15.14
N GLY A 117 -0.16 -3.36 -15.01
CA GLY A 117 -1.05 -2.21 -15.05
C GLY A 117 -1.61 -1.87 -13.67
N VAL A 118 -2.60 -1.00 -13.63
CA VAL A 118 -3.30 -0.60 -12.40
C VAL A 118 -3.92 -1.82 -11.70
N THR A 119 -4.56 -2.70 -12.45
CA THR A 119 -5.19 -3.93 -11.93
C THR A 119 -4.17 -4.85 -11.27
N GLU A 120 -3.04 -5.07 -11.91
CA GLU A 120 -1.98 -5.94 -11.38
C GLU A 120 -1.34 -5.32 -10.13
N LEU A 121 -1.12 -4.01 -10.11
CA LEU A 121 -0.64 -3.31 -8.91
C LEU A 121 -1.62 -3.47 -7.75
N GLY A 122 -2.93 -3.25 -7.99
CA GLY A 122 -3.95 -3.30 -6.94
C GLY A 122 -4.28 -4.70 -6.45
N PHE A 123 -4.33 -5.69 -7.35
CA PHE A 123 -4.86 -7.03 -7.02
C PHE A 123 -3.82 -8.15 -7.00
N ARG A 124 -2.62 -7.93 -7.55
CA ARG A 124 -1.56 -8.95 -7.57
C ARG A 124 -0.33 -8.54 -6.76
N ILE A 125 0.20 -7.35 -6.96
CA ILE A 125 1.45 -6.89 -6.32
C ILE A 125 1.17 -6.35 -4.92
N GLY A 126 0.26 -5.37 -4.79
CA GLY A 126 -0.06 -4.69 -3.55
C GLY A 126 -0.48 -5.63 -2.41
N PRO A 127 -1.40 -6.58 -2.63
CA PRO A 127 -1.83 -7.50 -1.58
C PRO A 127 -0.69 -8.33 -0.97
N ARG A 128 0.33 -8.68 -1.75
CA ARG A 128 1.50 -9.42 -1.26
C ARG A 128 2.35 -8.57 -0.32
N ILE A 129 2.60 -7.31 -0.68
CA ILE A 129 3.33 -6.37 0.19
C ILE A 129 2.54 -6.12 1.47
N ASN A 130 1.24 -5.88 1.35
CA ASN A 130 0.37 -5.58 2.49
C ASN A 130 0.19 -6.77 3.45
N ALA A 131 0.33 -8.00 2.97
CA ALA A 131 0.22 -9.20 3.81
C ALA A 131 1.28 -9.24 4.92
N ALA A 132 2.48 -8.71 4.68
CA ALA A 132 3.54 -8.63 5.68
C ALA A 132 3.16 -7.78 6.91
N GLY A 133 2.51 -6.64 6.69
CA GLY A 133 2.06 -5.75 7.78
C GLY A 133 1.00 -6.38 8.69
N ARG A 134 0.23 -7.35 8.18
CA ARG A 134 -0.82 -8.05 8.91
C ARG A 134 -0.31 -9.23 9.74
N THR A 135 0.90 -9.69 9.47
CA THR A 135 1.51 -10.90 10.09
C THR A 135 2.75 -10.59 10.93
N GLY A 136 3.00 -9.30 11.24
CA GLY A 136 4.11 -8.88 12.10
C GLY A 136 5.49 -8.82 11.42
N ALA A 137 5.55 -8.99 10.10
CA ALA A 137 6.78 -8.93 9.30
C ALA A 137 6.84 -7.64 8.44
N SER A 138 6.54 -6.49 9.04
CA SER A 138 6.32 -5.20 8.37
C SER A 138 7.51 -4.64 7.60
N ASP A 139 8.74 -5.08 7.89
CA ASP A 139 9.97 -4.66 7.22
C ASP A 139 10.20 -5.31 5.85
N LEU A 140 9.54 -6.44 5.58
CA LEU A 140 9.78 -7.21 4.35
C LEU A 140 9.46 -6.40 3.07
N GLY A 141 8.39 -5.60 3.08
CA GLY A 141 8.04 -4.75 1.95
C GLY A 141 9.13 -3.71 1.65
N TYR A 142 9.65 -3.06 2.68
CA TYR A 142 10.75 -2.11 2.55
C TYR A 142 12.02 -2.80 2.02
N ARG A 143 12.44 -3.90 2.63
CA ARG A 143 13.63 -4.65 2.22
C ARG A 143 13.52 -5.11 0.77
N LEU A 144 12.38 -5.65 0.38
CA LEU A 144 12.13 -6.08 -1.00
C LEU A 144 12.34 -4.93 -1.99
N LEU A 145 11.72 -3.77 -1.73
CA LEU A 145 11.73 -2.64 -2.67
C LEU A 145 13.06 -1.89 -2.72
N THR A 146 13.95 -2.11 -1.73
CA THR A 146 15.27 -1.47 -1.65
C THR A 146 16.43 -2.42 -1.96
N SER A 147 16.22 -3.74 -1.92
CA SER A 147 17.27 -4.73 -2.20
C SER A 147 17.71 -4.70 -3.65
N GLN A 148 19.03 -4.90 -3.83
CA GLN A 148 19.67 -5.11 -5.13
C GLN A 148 20.18 -6.57 -5.29
N SER A 149 20.01 -7.41 -4.26
CA SER A 149 20.40 -8.82 -4.27
C SER A 149 19.26 -9.67 -4.84
N GLU A 150 19.51 -10.37 -5.94
CA GLU A 150 18.52 -11.27 -6.57
C GLU A 150 18.07 -12.37 -5.60
N ASP A 151 19.01 -12.96 -4.85
CA ASP A 151 18.70 -14.02 -3.88
C ASP A 151 17.80 -13.50 -2.75
N GLU A 152 18.08 -12.31 -2.22
CA GLU A 152 17.25 -11.68 -1.19
C GLU A 152 15.86 -11.35 -1.74
N VAL A 153 15.79 -10.78 -2.94
CA VAL A 153 14.52 -10.45 -3.61
C VAL A 153 13.67 -11.71 -3.80
N MET A 154 14.25 -12.80 -4.28
CA MET A 154 13.51 -14.06 -4.46
C MET A 154 13.01 -14.61 -3.14
N ALA A 155 13.86 -14.71 -2.13
CA ALA A 155 13.48 -15.22 -0.80
C ALA A 155 12.37 -14.39 -0.15
N ILE A 156 12.44 -13.05 -0.24
CA ILE A 156 11.40 -12.17 0.31
C ILE A 156 10.11 -12.27 -0.51
N SER A 157 10.19 -12.32 -1.84
CA SER A 157 9.02 -12.45 -2.73
C SER A 157 8.24 -13.72 -2.45
N GLU A 158 8.92 -14.85 -2.29
CA GLU A 158 8.30 -16.13 -1.91
C GLU A 158 7.63 -16.03 -0.53
N ARG A 159 8.31 -15.44 0.45
CA ARG A 159 7.75 -15.26 1.77
C ARG A 159 6.50 -14.39 1.76
N LEU A 160 6.50 -13.28 1.03
CA LEU A 160 5.33 -12.41 0.87
C LEU A 160 4.17 -13.11 0.15
N ASN A 161 4.47 -13.93 -0.85
CA ASN A 161 3.45 -14.73 -1.52
C ASN A 161 2.80 -15.74 -0.56
N ASN A 162 3.60 -16.44 0.25
CA ASN A 162 3.08 -17.38 1.25
C ASN A 162 2.22 -16.68 2.30
N LEU A 163 2.64 -15.53 2.79
CA LEU A 163 1.85 -14.71 3.73
C LEU A 163 0.53 -14.25 3.11
N ASN A 164 0.53 -13.84 1.84
CA ASN A 164 -0.68 -13.48 1.14
C ASN A 164 -1.62 -14.67 0.94
N GLN A 165 -1.09 -15.84 0.65
CA GLN A 165 -1.89 -17.08 0.55
C GLN A 165 -2.53 -17.43 1.90
N GLN A 166 -1.78 -17.37 2.98
CA GLN A 166 -2.30 -17.59 4.33
C GLN A 166 -3.43 -16.60 4.66
N ARG A 167 -3.24 -15.31 4.34
CA ARG A 167 -4.28 -14.30 4.49
C ARG A 167 -5.55 -14.66 3.71
N GLN A 168 -5.41 -15.06 2.45
CA GLN A 168 -6.55 -15.47 1.62
C GLN A 168 -7.29 -16.68 2.19
N ASN A 169 -6.56 -17.67 2.70
CA ASN A 169 -7.19 -18.84 3.33
C ASN A 169 -7.97 -18.46 4.59
N ILE A 170 -7.41 -17.58 5.43
CA ILE A 170 -8.11 -17.07 6.62
C ILE A 170 -9.38 -16.30 6.20
N GLU A 171 -9.28 -15.43 5.20
CA GLU A 171 -10.41 -14.66 4.66
C GLU A 171 -11.54 -15.58 4.17
N GLN A 172 -11.20 -16.62 3.41
CA GLN A 172 -12.19 -17.60 2.94
C GLN A 172 -12.86 -18.36 4.08
N THR A 173 -12.09 -18.75 5.11
CA THR A 173 -12.65 -19.41 6.30
C THR A 173 -13.61 -18.50 7.04
N VAL A 174 -13.21 -17.25 7.28
CA VAL A 174 -14.06 -16.24 7.95
C VAL A 174 -15.33 -15.98 7.15
N LEU A 175 -15.21 -15.81 5.83
CA LEU A 175 -16.35 -15.59 4.95
C LEU A 175 -17.34 -16.77 4.99
N PHE A 176 -16.82 -18.00 4.93
CA PHE A 176 -17.64 -19.21 5.02
C PHE A 176 -18.39 -19.31 6.37
N GLU A 177 -17.68 -19.10 7.48
CA GLU A 177 -18.28 -19.12 8.82
C GLU A 177 -19.34 -18.00 8.96
N ALA A 178 -19.03 -16.77 8.51
CA ALA A 178 -19.97 -15.66 8.57
C ALA A 178 -21.23 -15.92 7.72
N THR A 179 -21.07 -16.52 6.54
CA THR A 179 -22.20 -16.86 5.66
C THR A 179 -23.10 -17.88 6.33
N ASN A 180 -22.54 -18.93 6.93
CA ASN A 180 -23.32 -19.97 7.62
C ASN A 180 -24.11 -19.37 8.80
N ILE A 181 -23.49 -18.50 9.61
CA ILE A 181 -24.19 -17.82 10.72
C ILE A 181 -25.40 -17.04 10.20
N VAL A 182 -25.25 -16.32 9.09
CA VAL A 182 -26.35 -15.53 8.49
C VAL A 182 -27.44 -16.44 7.95
N GLU A 183 -27.09 -17.51 7.25
CA GLU A 183 -28.06 -18.47 6.71
C GLU A 183 -28.86 -19.15 7.81
N ASP A 184 -28.18 -19.62 8.88
CA ASP A 184 -28.84 -20.21 10.05
C ASP A 184 -29.79 -19.22 10.72
N GLU A 185 -29.41 -17.96 10.90
CA GLU A 185 -30.26 -16.92 11.49
C GLU A 185 -31.51 -16.63 10.63
N ILE A 186 -31.35 -16.61 9.31
CA ILE A 186 -32.47 -16.42 8.36
C ILE A 186 -33.45 -17.58 8.47
N ILE A 187 -32.96 -18.81 8.54
CA ILE A 187 -33.77 -20.03 8.66
C ILE A 187 -34.52 -20.06 10.02
N GLU A 188 -33.78 -19.84 11.14
CA GLU A 188 -34.36 -19.86 12.46
C GLU A 188 -35.46 -18.80 12.65
N LYS A 189 -35.23 -17.58 12.17
CA LYS A 189 -36.18 -16.47 12.27
C LYS A 189 -37.27 -16.52 11.20
N LYS A 190 -37.23 -17.48 10.27
CA LYS A 190 -38.17 -17.61 9.12
C LYS A 190 -38.31 -16.30 8.34
N LEU A 191 -37.20 -15.63 8.10
CA LEU A 191 -37.19 -14.37 7.38
C LEU A 191 -37.46 -14.60 5.88
N ASN A 192 -38.50 -13.97 5.35
CA ASN A 192 -38.82 -14.00 3.91
C ASN A 192 -38.07 -12.94 3.12
N ILE A 193 -37.41 -12.01 3.79
CA ILE A 193 -36.68 -10.88 3.18
C ILE A 193 -35.37 -10.70 3.95
N MET A 194 -34.29 -10.44 3.24
CA MET A 194 -32.99 -10.12 3.86
C MET A 194 -33.10 -8.86 4.75
N PRO A 195 -32.52 -8.87 5.94
CA PRO A 195 -32.50 -7.69 6.80
C PRO A 195 -31.67 -6.56 6.18
N ASN A 196 -32.00 -5.31 6.51
CA ASN A 196 -31.31 -4.12 6.02
C ASN A 196 -29.86 -4.00 6.55
N SER A 197 -29.54 -4.71 7.61
CA SER A 197 -28.21 -4.78 8.21
C SER A 197 -27.95 -6.16 8.80
N ILE A 198 -26.71 -6.61 8.70
CA ILE A 198 -26.24 -7.89 9.23
C ILE A 198 -25.04 -7.60 10.09
N VAL A 199 -25.03 -8.13 11.32
CA VAL A 199 -23.91 -8.05 12.24
C VAL A 199 -23.56 -9.46 12.67
N VAL A 200 -22.35 -9.91 12.36
CA VAL A 200 -21.84 -11.22 12.74
C VAL A 200 -20.53 -11.08 13.50
N SER A 201 -20.24 -12.03 14.37
CA SER A 201 -19.01 -12.08 15.13
C SER A 201 -18.50 -13.51 15.26
N GLY A 202 -17.18 -13.65 15.39
CA GLY A 202 -16.53 -14.93 15.64
C GLY A 202 -15.31 -14.74 16.54
N GLU A 203 -15.22 -15.53 17.62
CA GLU A 203 -14.14 -15.41 18.62
C GLU A 203 -12.73 -15.60 18.04
N LYS A 204 -12.61 -16.41 17.00
CA LYS A 204 -11.33 -16.77 16.37
C LYS A 204 -11.03 -15.93 15.12
N TRP A 205 -11.85 -14.99 14.77
CA TRP A 205 -11.64 -14.20 13.57
C TRP A 205 -10.48 -13.21 13.74
N HIS A 206 -9.56 -13.27 12.80
CA HIS A 206 -8.36 -12.44 12.83
C HIS A 206 -8.68 -10.99 12.44
N LEU A 207 -8.48 -10.06 13.37
CA LEU A 207 -8.82 -8.63 13.17
C LEU A 207 -8.20 -8.01 11.92
N GLY A 208 -6.99 -8.43 11.54
CA GLY A 208 -6.30 -7.95 10.33
C GLY A 208 -6.94 -8.42 9.01
N VAL A 209 -7.97 -9.29 9.07
CA VAL A 209 -8.64 -9.84 7.87
C VAL A 209 -10.08 -9.33 7.76
N LEU A 210 -10.71 -8.96 8.89
CA LEU A 210 -12.12 -8.54 8.94
C LEU A 210 -12.45 -7.25 8.16
N GLY A 211 -11.49 -6.47 7.72
CA GLY A 211 -11.68 -5.21 7.01
C GLY A 211 -11.27 -5.24 5.54
N ILE A 212 -11.24 -6.41 4.93
CA ILE A 212 -10.81 -6.56 3.52
C ILE A 212 -12.00 -6.64 2.58
#